data_596a7d713b03a7daac02c687dae42641
#
_entry.id   596a7d713b03a7daac02c687dae42641
#
_cell.length_a   1.000
_cell.length_b   1.000
_cell.length_c   1.000
_cell.angle_alpha   90.00
_cell.angle_beta   90.00
_cell.angle_gamma   90.00
#
_symmetry.space_group_name_H-M   'P 1'
#
loop_
_entity.id
_entity.type
_entity.pdbx_description
1 polymer ?
#
loop_
_entity_poly.entity_id
_entity_poly.type
_entity_poly.pdbx_seq_one_letter_code
_entity_poly.pdbx_strand_id
1 'polypeptide(L)'
;MLCQLIIVRYPRYLFWAGFLSMAIFRPFLWWNSNISFWKLMGCGRNGTFDVVPDARQWAILFVPTNPENIAISLPRFFLWWWKIFGAERYTLNLQPIEGHGTWDGKEVFGSFEGKEKVYHGKMAVLTRATIRPGKLLAFWKQVTPVASMMASAPGFITSVGIGEIPWIKQATFSVWESKELMQQFAYRRREHSDVIKKTRSDRWYSEDMFVRFSILSSEGTLRGIDPIARR
;
A
#
# COMPACT_ATOMS: atom_id res chain seq x y z
N MET A 1 -13.12 -10.29 6.80
CA MET A 1 -11.67 -10.38 6.51
C MET A 1 -11.01 -9.10 6.98
N LEU A 2 -9.83 -9.18 7.58
CA LEU A 2 -9.02 -8.04 7.97
C LEU A 2 -7.66 -8.14 7.30
N CYS A 3 -6.97 -7.01 7.13
CA CYS A 3 -5.55 -6.98 6.78
C CYS A 3 -4.83 -5.88 7.56
N GLN A 4 -3.52 -5.98 7.64
CA GLN A 4 -2.69 -4.99 8.30
C GLN A 4 -1.60 -4.51 7.34
N LEU A 5 -1.44 -3.20 7.26
CA LEU A 5 -0.30 -2.55 6.61
C LEU A 5 0.57 -1.90 7.69
N ILE A 6 1.82 -2.31 7.77
CA ILE A 6 2.82 -1.72 8.65
C ILE A 6 3.88 -1.06 7.80
N ILE A 7 4.12 0.23 8.04
CA ILE A 7 5.21 0.99 7.44
C ILE A 7 6.26 1.21 8.50
N VAL A 8 7.51 0.91 8.17
CA VAL A 8 8.64 0.98 9.08
C VAL A 8 9.70 1.89 8.49
N ARG A 9 10.20 2.84 9.29
CA ARG A 9 11.24 3.77 8.87
C ARG A 9 12.44 3.70 9.80
N TYR A 10 13.58 3.32 9.26
CA TYR A 10 14.83 3.20 10.01
C TYR A 10 15.57 4.54 10.13
N PRO A 11 16.35 4.76 11.20
CA PRO A 11 17.30 5.86 11.29
C PRO A 11 18.28 5.87 10.09
N ARG A 12 18.80 7.04 9.73
CA ARG A 12 19.65 7.18 8.54
C ARG A 12 20.87 6.26 8.56
N TYR A 13 21.50 6.10 9.70
CA TYR A 13 22.71 5.27 9.89
C TYR A 13 22.39 3.76 10.01
N LEU A 14 21.12 3.38 10.17
CA LEU A 14 20.66 1.99 10.25
C LEU A 14 19.81 1.55 9.04
N PHE A 15 19.91 2.27 7.91
CA PHE A 15 19.13 1.93 6.69
C PHE A 15 19.39 0.50 6.21
N TRP A 16 20.59 -0.02 6.42
CA TRP A 16 21.00 -1.39 6.08
C TRP A 16 20.17 -2.46 6.83
N ALA A 17 19.71 -2.16 8.08
CA ALA A 17 18.85 -3.06 8.84
C ALA A 17 17.49 -3.26 8.13
N GLY A 18 17.03 -2.24 7.39
CA GLY A 18 15.85 -2.35 6.53
C GLY A 18 16.04 -3.37 5.40
N PHE A 19 17.16 -3.34 4.70
CA PHE A 19 17.49 -4.33 3.66
C PHE A 19 17.60 -5.74 4.25
N LEU A 20 18.32 -5.89 5.37
CA LEU A 20 18.46 -7.18 6.03
C LEU A 20 17.10 -7.74 6.49
N SER A 21 16.20 -6.89 6.99
CA SER A 21 14.87 -7.33 7.41
C SER A 21 14.08 -7.95 6.25
N MET A 22 14.26 -7.46 5.01
CA MET A 22 13.61 -8.02 3.83
C MET A 22 14.02 -9.49 3.55
N ALA A 23 15.26 -9.85 3.84
CA ALA A 23 15.74 -11.21 3.70
C ALA A 23 15.38 -12.08 4.92
N ILE A 24 15.69 -11.58 6.13
CA ILE A 24 15.55 -12.32 7.38
C ILE A 24 14.08 -12.60 7.72
N PHE A 25 13.15 -11.68 7.42
CA PHE A 25 11.73 -11.87 7.75
C PHE A 25 11.04 -12.90 6.87
N ARG A 26 11.52 -13.16 5.64
CA ARG A 26 10.89 -14.09 4.69
C ARG A 26 10.68 -15.51 5.26
N PRO A 27 11.66 -16.20 5.79
CA PRO A 27 11.46 -17.55 6.32
C PRO A 27 10.43 -17.56 7.46
N PHE A 28 10.44 -16.57 8.36
CA PHE A 28 9.46 -16.49 9.45
C PHE A 28 8.04 -16.28 8.94
N LEU A 29 7.85 -15.54 7.85
CA LEU A 29 6.54 -15.35 7.22
C LEU A 29 6.09 -16.60 6.46
N TRP A 30 7.03 -17.30 5.83
CA TRP A 30 6.75 -18.51 5.04
C TRP A 30 6.22 -19.66 5.91
N TRP A 31 6.80 -19.81 7.11
CA TRP A 31 6.40 -20.86 8.04
C TRP A 31 5.31 -20.43 9.03
N ASN A 32 4.80 -19.20 8.89
CA ASN A 32 3.78 -18.69 9.80
C ASN A 32 2.35 -19.04 9.31
N SER A 33 1.77 -20.09 9.88
CA SER A 33 0.40 -20.53 9.58
C SER A 33 -0.70 -19.54 9.98
N ASN A 34 -0.39 -18.55 10.83
CA ASN A 34 -1.33 -17.50 11.23
C ASN A 34 -1.52 -16.41 10.17
N ILE A 35 -0.76 -16.45 9.07
CA ILE A 35 -0.81 -15.49 7.97
C ILE A 35 -1.14 -16.23 6.69
N SER A 36 -2.28 -15.90 6.08
CA SER A 36 -2.73 -16.49 4.81
C SER A 36 -2.10 -15.83 3.59
N PHE A 37 -1.72 -14.56 3.71
CA PHE A 37 -1.05 -13.80 2.64
C PHE A 37 -0.15 -12.72 3.25
N TRP A 38 1.00 -12.49 2.63
CA TRP A 38 1.91 -11.44 3.03
C TRP A 38 2.77 -10.91 1.87
N LYS A 39 3.18 -9.66 1.98
CA LYS A 39 4.13 -9.00 1.09
C LYS A 39 5.09 -8.11 1.87
N LEU A 40 6.37 -8.26 1.60
CA LEU A 40 7.43 -7.36 2.02
C LEU A 40 7.77 -6.44 0.85
N MET A 41 7.77 -5.13 1.08
CA MET A 41 7.85 -4.11 0.04
C MET A 41 8.81 -2.99 0.42
N GLY A 42 9.51 -2.45 -0.58
CA GLY A 42 10.19 -1.17 -0.45
C GLY A 42 9.20 -0.01 -0.61
N CYS A 43 9.59 1.19 -0.16
CA CYS A 43 8.78 2.40 -0.29
C CYS A 43 9.46 3.45 -1.19
N GLY A 44 8.66 4.30 -1.84
CA GLY A 44 9.13 5.50 -2.54
C GLY A 44 9.47 6.65 -1.59
N ARG A 45 10.35 7.57 -2.03
CA ARG A 45 10.94 8.63 -1.18
C ARG A 45 9.94 9.64 -0.63
N ASN A 46 9.04 10.12 -1.44
CA ASN A 46 8.23 11.31 -1.12
C ASN A 46 6.82 10.99 -0.60
N GLY A 47 6.58 9.77 -0.11
CA GLY A 47 5.26 9.37 0.37
C GLY A 47 4.22 9.18 -0.75
N THR A 48 4.65 9.26 -1.99
CA THR A 48 3.83 9.01 -3.20
C THR A 48 4.56 8.00 -4.07
N PHE A 49 4.04 7.74 -5.26
CA PHE A 49 4.81 7.07 -6.31
C PHE A 49 6.04 7.90 -6.64
N ASP A 50 7.21 7.42 -6.26
CA ASP A 50 8.49 8.00 -6.66
C ASP A 50 9.32 6.92 -7.36
N VAL A 51 10.00 7.34 -8.44
CA VAL A 51 10.95 6.49 -9.17
C VAL A 51 12.13 6.11 -8.28
N VAL A 52 12.44 6.98 -7.28
CA VAL A 52 13.56 6.80 -6.37
C VAL A 52 13.11 6.10 -5.09
N PRO A 53 13.64 4.90 -4.79
CA PRO A 53 13.34 4.20 -3.55
C PRO A 53 13.86 4.95 -2.31
N ASP A 54 13.11 4.87 -1.20
CA ASP A 54 13.59 5.26 0.12
C ASP A 54 14.19 4.05 0.83
N ALA A 55 15.53 3.95 0.83
CA ALA A 55 16.24 2.85 1.47
C ALA A 55 15.98 2.72 2.99
N ARG A 56 15.40 3.75 3.60
CA ARG A 56 15.07 3.78 5.03
C ARG A 56 13.66 3.30 5.34
N GLN A 57 12.77 3.26 4.33
CA GLN A 57 11.35 3.02 4.54
C GLN A 57 10.91 1.74 3.84
N TRP A 58 10.28 0.87 4.61
CA TRP A 58 9.84 -0.45 4.18
C TRP A 58 8.42 -0.70 4.64
N ALA A 59 7.72 -1.58 3.98
CA ALA A 59 6.36 -1.93 4.33
C ALA A 59 6.16 -3.45 4.38
N ILE A 60 5.29 -3.88 5.26
CA ILE A 60 4.71 -5.21 5.25
C ILE A 60 3.19 -5.10 5.20
N LEU A 61 2.58 -5.79 4.23
CA LEU A 61 1.15 -5.99 4.19
C LEU A 61 0.88 -7.47 4.41
N PHE A 62 -0.06 -7.79 5.28
CA PHE A 62 -0.46 -9.17 5.50
C PHE A 62 -1.94 -9.33 5.83
N VAL A 63 -2.46 -10.52 5.54
CA VAL A 63 -3.81 -10.96 5.85
C VAL A 63 -3.70 -12.10 6.85
N PRO A 64 -4.22 -11.95 8.09
CA PRO A 64 -4.23 -13.02 9.07
C PRO A 64 -5.19 -14.14 8.64
N THR A 65 -4.86 -15.38 9.00
CA THR A 65 -5.75 -16.53 8.79
C THR A 65 -7.02 -16.40 9.63
N ASN A 66 -6.88 -15.95 10.88
CA ASN A 66 -8.00 -15.60 11.75
C ASN A 66 -8.01 -14.09 12.03
N PRO A 67 -9.07 -13.34 11.63
CA PRO A 67 -9.18 -11.90 11.86
C PRO A 67 -9.07 -11.47 13.32
N GLU A 68 -9.52 -12.30 14.27
CA GLU A 68 -9.47 -12.00 15.70
C GLU A 68 -8.03 -11.94 16.24
N ASN A 69 -7.11 -12.63 15.58
CA ASN A 69 -5.72 -12.77 15.99
C ASN A 69 -4.76 -11.77 15.29
N ILE A 70 -5.26 -10.70 14.70
CA ILE A 70 -4.44 -9.77 13.89
C ILE A 70 -3.25 -9.21 14.69
N ALA A 71 -3.43 -8.89 15.95
CA ALA A 71 -2.39 -8.32 16.82
C ALA A 71 -1.24 -9.29 17.12
N ILE A 72 -1.49 -10.59 17.07
CA ILE A 72 -0.49 -11.64 17.38
C ILE A 72 -0.04 -12.43 16.17
N SER A 73 -0.54 -12.08 14.97
CA SER A 73 -0.21 -12.81 13.74
C SER A 73 1.25 -12.65 13.34
N LEU A 74 1.87 -11.50 13.64
CA LEU A 74 3.29 -11.29 13.34
C LEU A 74 4.19 -11.93 14.40
N PRO A 75 5.30 -12.56 13.99
CA PRO A 75 6.31 -13.05 14.91
C PRO A 75 6.85 -11.94 15.82
N ARG A 76 6.94 -12.21 17.13
CA ARG A 76 7.49 -11.26 18.12
C ARG A 76 8.90 -10.77 17.77
N PHE A 77 9.65 -11.59 17.05
CA PHE A 77 10.98 -11.23 16.53
C PHE A 77 10.96 -9.95 15.68
N PHE A 78 9.92 -9.69 14.88
CA PHE A 78 9.81 -8.47 14.07
C PHE A 78 9.70 -7.22 14.95
N LEU A 79 8.86 -7.28 16.00
CA LEU A 79 8.70 -6.18 16.94
C LEU A 79 10.01 -5.90 17.70
N TRP A 80 10.71 -6.97 18.11
CA TRP A 80 12.01 -6.88 18.75
C TRP A 80 13.06 -6.26 17.80
N TRP A 81 13.12 -6.70 16.54
CA TRP A 81 14.00 -6.16 15.50
C TRP A 81 13.79 -4.65 15.34
N TRP A 82 12.56 -4.22 15.11
CA TRP A 82 12.24 -2.81 14.93
C TRP A 82 12.58 -1.97 16.16
N LYS A 83 12.36 -2.50 17.36
CA LYS A 83 12.71 -1.83 18.61
C LYS A 83 14.22 -1.65 18.75
N ILE A 84 15.03 -2.68 18.52
CA ILE A 84 16.50 -2.63 18.65
C ILE A 84 17.10 -1.68 17.64
N PHE A 85 16.65 -1.72 16.38
CA PHE A 85 17.16 -0.83 15.34
C PHE A 85 16.50 0.55 15.34
N GLY A 86 15.76 0.92 16.40
CA GLY A 86 15.17 2.25 16.57
C GLY A 86 14.24 2.65 15.43
N ALA A 87 13.55 1.69 14.82
CA ALA A 87 12.68 1.95 13.69
C ALA A 87 11.37 2.59 14.14
N GLU A 88 11.02 3.71 13.51
CA GLU A 88 9.69 4.28 13.58
C GLU A 88 8.70 3.35 12.90
N ARG A 89 7.52 3.13 13.49
CA ARG A 89 6.51 2.22 12.96
C ARG A 89 5.16 2.92 12.91
N TYR A 90 4.47 2.71 11.79
CA TYR A 90 3.08 3.13 11.59
C TYR A 90 2.26 1.93 11.12
N THR A 91 1.22 1.61 11.86
CA THR A 91 0.38 0.42 11.65
C THR A 91 -1.04 0.84 11.31
N LEU A 92 -1.60 0.27 10.27
CA LEU A 92 -2.99 0.42 9.85
C LEU A 92 -3.70 -0.93 9.88
N ASN A 93 -4.79 -1.00 10.64
CA ASN A 93 -5.73 -2.12 10.61
C ASN A 93 -6.85 -1.79 9.64
N LEU A 94 -7.05 -2.64 8.65
CA LEU A 94 -7.84 -2.37 7.47
C LEU A 94 -8.87 -3.48 7.24
N GLN A 95 -10.09 -3.09 6.85
CA GLN A 95 -11.11 -4.02 6.40
C GLN A 95 -11.42 -3.76 4.92
N PRO A 96 -11.22 -4.74 4.02
CA PRO A 96 -11.60 -4.61 2.62
C PRO A 96 -13.12 -4.41 2.48
N ILE A 97 -13.53 -3.41 1.69
CA ILE A 97 -14.93 -3.07 1.48
C ILE A 97 -15.37 -3.46 0.08
N GLU A 98 -14.60 -3.04 -0.91
CA GLU A 98 -14.86 -3.28 -2.32
C GLU A 98 -13.55 -3.32 -3.11
N GLY A 99 -13.53 -4.00 -4.24
CA GLY A 99 -12.35 -4.07 -5.08
C GLY A 99 -12.49 -5.04 -6.24
N HIS A 100 -11.41 -5.13 -7.02
CA HIS A 100 -11.29 -6.07 -8.12
C HIS A 100 -9.81 -6.34 -8.43
N GLY A 101 -9.57 -7.36 -9.24
CA GLY A 101 -8.23 -7.77 -9.66
C GLY A 101 -7.58 -8.77 -8.73
N THR A 102 -6.33 -9.10 -9.04
CA THR A 102 -5.59 -10.17 -8.35
C THR A 102 -4.22 -9.69 -7.88
N TRP A 103 -3.64 -10.41 -6.93
CA TRP A 103 -2.26 -10.25 -6.49
C TRP A 103 -1.53 -11.59 -6.60
N ASP A 104 -0.62 -11.69 -7.57
CA ASP A 104 0.02 -12.93 -8.00
C ASP A 104 -1.01 -14.02 -8.33
N GLY A 105 -2.05 -13.65 -9.10
CA GLY A 105 -3.13 -14.53 -9.55
C GLY A 105 -4.15 -14.91 -8.49
N LYS A 106 -4.13 -14.30 -7.28
CA LYS A 106 -5.02 -14.63 -6.16
C LYS A 106 -5.92 -13.46 -5.79
N GLU A 107 -7.17 -13.73 -5.46
CA GLU A 107 -8.12 -12.78 -4.85
C GLU A 107 -7.87 -12.69 -3.34
N VAL A 108 -6.77 -12.05 -2.96
CA VAL A 108 -6.26 -12.04 -1.58
C VAL A 108 -7.16 -11.37 -0.55
N PHE A 109 -8.09 -10.52 -0.99
CA PHE A 109 -9.05 -9.83 -0.10
C PHE A 109 -10.46 -10.41 -0.20
N GLY A 110 -10.61 -11.58 -0.84
CA GLY A 110 -11.89 -12.28 -1.03
C GLY A 110 -12.75 -11.70 -2.14
N SER A 111 -13.89 -12.35 -2.40
CA SER A 111 -14.86 -11.86 -3.38
C SER A 111 -15.66 -10.68 -2.80
N PHE A 112 -15.85 -9.66 -3.62
CA PHE A 112 -16.64 -8.46 -3.31
C PHE A 112 -18.05 -8.53 -3.92
N GLU A 113 -18.42 -9.62 -4.58
CA GLU A 113 -19.73 -9.77 -5.21
C GLU A 113 -20.86 -9.64 -4.19
N GLY A 114 -21.84 -8.79 -4.47
CA GLY A 114 -23.02 -8.58 -3.63
C GLY A 114 -22.77 -7.85 -2.31
N LYS A 115 -21.61 -7.25 -2.09
CA LYS A 115 -21.25 -6.54 -0.87
C LYS A 115 -21.09 -5.04 -1.09
N GLU A 116 -22.13 -4.32 -1.46
CA GLU A 116 -22.13 -2.87 -1.26
C GLU A 116 -22.27 -2.55 0.23
N LYS A 117 -21.13 -2.35 0.90
CA LYS A 117 -21.14 -1.75 2.23
C LYS A 117 -21.08 -0.24 2.08
N VAL A 118 -22.16 0.43 2.45
CA VAL A 118 -22.15 1.88 2.63
C VAL A 118 -21.20 2.16 3.79
N TYR A 119 -20.10 2.83 3.50
CA TYR A 119 -19.10 3.22 4.49
C TYR A 119 -18.94 4.74 4.44
N HIS A 120 -19.20 5.38 5.57
CA HIS A 120 -18.98 6.81 5.77
C HIS A 120 -17.77 7.00 6.68
N GLY A 121 -16.75 7.68 6.18
CA GLY A 121 -15.54 7.97 6.94
C GLY A 121 -14.27 7.90 6.11
N LYS A 122 -13.15 8.05 6.79
CA LYS A 122 -11.82 7.98 6.18
C LYS A 122 -11.57 6.61 5.58
N MET A 123 -11.17 6.57 4.33
CA MET A 123 -10.91 5.32 3.62
C MET A 123 -9.50 5.24 3.07
N ALA A 124 -9.00 4.03 2.96
CA ALA A 124 -7.76 3.74 2.27
C ALA A 124 -8.03 3.08 0.92
N VAL A 125 -7.14 3.33 -0.03
CA VAL A 125 -7.19 2.77 -1.38
C VAL A 125 -5.84 2.17 -1.73
N LEU A 126 -5.84 0.92 -2.13
CA LEU A 126 -4.70 0.24 -2.71
C LEU A 126 -4.91 0.13 -4.22
N THR A 127 -4.01 0.70 -4.99
CA THR A 127 -3.94 0.53 -6.44
C THR A 127 -2.62 -0.12 -6.78
N ARG A 128 -2.66 -1.34 -7.28
CA ARG A 128 -1.46 -2.14 -7.61
C ARG A 128 -1.43 -2.46 -9.09
N ALA A 129 -0.23 -2.51 -9.66
CA ALA A 129 -0.03 -2.98 -11.02
C ALA A 129 1.32 -3.71 -11.17
N THR A 130 1.31 -4.76 -11.98
CA THR A 130 2.52 -5.38 -12.54
C THR A 130 2.71 -4.81 -13.95
N ILE A 131 3.71 -3.96 -14.11
CA ILE A 131 3.97 -3.20 -15.33
C ILE A 131 4.75 -4.09 -16.30
N ARG A 132 4.32 -4.15 -17.57
CA ARG A 132 5.05 -4.88 -18.62
C ARG A 132 6.40 -4.19 -18.89
N PRO A 133 7.52 -4.93 -19.03
CA PRO A 133 8.84 -4.35 -19.22
C PRO A 133 8.92 -3.33 -20.34
N GLY A 134 8.30 -3.59 -21.49
CA GLY A 134 8.28 -2.67 -22.63
C GLY A 134 7.44 -1.39 -22.42
N LYS A 135 6.73 -1.26 -21.29
CA LYS A 135 5.89 -0.10 -20.95
C LYS A 135 6.41 0.72 -19.76
N LEU A 136 7.52 0.30 -19.13
CA LEU A 136 8.09 0.94 -17.96
C LEU A 136 8.35 2.43 -18.14
N LEU A 137 9.01 2.83 -19.20
CA LEU A 137 9.33 4.24 -19.47
C LEU A 137 8.08 5.10 -19.65
N ALA A 138 7.09 4.58 -20.39
CA ALA A 138 5.83 5.28 -20.62
C ALA A 138 5.04 5.44 -19.31
N PHE A 139 4.99 4.40 -18.48
CA PHE A 139 4.35 4.43 -17.16
C PHE A 139 5.01 5.48 -16.25
N TRP A 140 6.32 5.41 -16.07
CA TRP A 140 7.03 6.26 -15.12
C TRP A 140 7.03 7.75 -15.51
N LYS A 141 6.99 8.09 -16.80
CA LYS A 141 6.80 9.47 -17.26
C LYS A 141 5.47 10.08 -16.80
N GLN A 142 4.44 9.25 -16.55
CA GLN A 142 3.10 9.74 -16.18
C GLN A 142 2.85 9.73 -14.68
N VAL A 143 3.68 9.04 -13.92
CA VAL A 143 3.49 8.88 -12.47
C VAL A 143 3.69 10.18 -11.71
N THR A 144 4.73 10.93 -12.01
CA THR A 144 5.07 12.16 -11.29
C THR A 144 3.97 13.23 -11.37
N PRO A 145 3.41 13.57 -12.55
CA PRO A 145 2.28 14.50 -12.63
C PRO A 145 1.06 14.04 -11.82
N VAL A 146 0.76 12.75 -11.84
CA VAL A 146 -0.37 12.19 -11.09
C VAL A 146 -0.18 12.30 -9.58
N ALA A 147 1.02 12.01 -9.10
CA ALA A 147 1.35 12.09 -7.69
C ALA A 147 1.20 13.53 -7.15
N SER A 148 1.64 14.55 -7.91
CA SER A 148 1.47 15.95 -7.53
C SER A 148 0.01 16.40 -7.51
N MET A 149 -0.77 15.99 -8.51
CA MET A 149 -2.21 16.27 -8.55
C MET A 149 -2.95 15.61 -7.38
N MET A 150 -2.58 14.40 -7.00
CA MET A 150 -3.19 13.70 -5.86
C MET A 150 -2.90 14.42 -4.55
N ALA A 151 -1.68 14.91 -4.35
CA ALA A 151 -1.28 15.63 -3.15
C ALA A 151 -2.07 16.95 -2.92
N SER A 152 -2.57 17.58 -3.99
CA SER A 152 -3.38 18.78 -3.94
C SER A 152 -4.90 18.53 -4.01
N ALA A 153 -5.32 17.27 -4.09
CA ALA A 153 -6.74 16.95 -4.24
C ALA A 153 -7.53 17.17 -2.94
N PRO A 154 -8.76 17.70 -3.02
CA PRO A 154 -9.64 17.79 -1.85
C PRO A 154 -9.85 16.43 -1.20
N GLY A 155 -9.76 16.39 0.13
CA GLY A 155 -9.94 15.18 0.91
C GLY A 155 -8.77 14.18 0.86
N PHE A 156 -7.68 14.50 0.19
CA PHE A 156 -6.46 13.69 0.28
C PHE A 156 -5.80 13.88 1.65
N ILE A 157 -5.48 12.79 2.33
CA ILE A 157 -4.82 12.81 3.65
C ILE A 157 -3.34 12.48 3.52
N THR A 158 -3.03 11.30 2.99
CA THR A 158 -1.66 10.81 2.85
C THR A 158 -1.58 9.71 1.81
N SER A 159 -0.36 9.40 1.37
CA SER A 159 -0.10 8.21 0.55
C SER A 159 1.31 7.67 0.77
N VAL A 160 1.49 6.43 0.37
CA VAL A 160 2.80 5.79 0.28
C VAL A 160 2.87 4.95 -1.00
N GLY A 161 3.92 5.15 -1.78
CA GLY A 161 4.28 4.25 -2.87
C GLY A 161 5.00 3.04 -2.29
N ILE A 162 4.54 1.84 -2.61
CA ILE A 162 5.10 0.57 -2.16
C ILE A 162 5.34 -0.35 -3.35
N GLY A 163 6.37 -1.20 -3.29
CA GLY A 163 6.67 -2.10 -4.38
C GLY A 163 7.44 -3.34 -3.97
N GLU A 164 7.11 -4.48 -4.58
CA GLU A 164 7.78 -5.77 -4.35
C GLU A 164 9.05 -5.89 -5.19
N ILE A 165 8.98 -5.43 -6.43
CA ILE A 165 10.09 -5.40 -7.38
C ILE A 165 10.20 -3.97 -7.89
N PRO A 166 11.37 -3.33 -7.72
CA PRO A 166 11.58 -1.96 -8.17
C PRO A 166 11.13 -1.78 -9.62
N TRP A 167 10.38 -0.70 -9.86
CA TRP A 167 9.81 -0.26 -11.15
C TRP A 167 8.78 -1.17 -11.80
N ILE A 168 8.71 -2.47 -11.47
CA ILE A 168 7.86 -3.46 -12.16
C ILE A 168 6.57 -3.76 -11.39
N LYS A 169 6.69 -4.19 -10.11
CA LYS A 169 5.53 -4.50 -9.26
C LYS A 169 5.32 -3.37 -8.26
N GLN A 170 4.42 -2.48 -8.59
CA GLN A 170 4.21 -1.23 -7.86
C GLN A 170 2.78 -1.10 -7.35
N ALA A 171 2.63 -0.45 -6.23
CA ALA A 171 1.34 -0.08 -5.69
C ALA A 171 1.39 1.31 -5.04
N THR A 172 0.26 2.01 -5.05
CA THR A 172 0.00 3.17 -4.19
C THR A 172 -0.99 2.76 -3.13
N PHE A 173 -0.67 3.08 -1.91
CA PHE A 173 -1.62 3.08 -0.82
C PHE A 173 -1.90 4.53 -0.46
N SER A 174 -3.14 4.99 -0.62
CA SER A 174 -3.57 6.37 -0.35
C SER A 174 -4.74 6.40 0.63
N VAL A 175 -4.80 7.44 1.46
CA VAL A 175 -5.84 7.66 2.45
C VAL A 175 -6.60 8.94 2.13
N TRP A 176 -7.92 8.88 2.23
CA TRP A 176 -8.87 9.91 1.84
C TRP A 176 -9.89 10.17 2.94
N GLU A 177 -10.41 11.38 3.03
CA GLU A 177 -11.45 11.74 4.01
C GLU A 177 -12.78 11.05 3.74
N SER A 178 -13.14 10.83 2.46
CA SER A 178 -14.35 10.11 2.08
C SER A 178 -14.25 9.43 0.71
N LYS A 179 -15.21 8.55 0.44
CA LYS A 179 -15.37 7.87 -0.86
C LYS A 179 -15.64 8.87 -1.97
N GLU A 180 -16.47 9.86 -1.72
CA GLU A 180 -16.92 10.85 -2.68
C GLU A 180 -15.75 11.72 -3.16
N LEU A 181 -14.93 12.22 -2.23
CA LEU A 181 -13.76 13.05 -2.56
C LEU A 181 -12.71 12.26 -3.35
N MET A 182 -12.48 11.01 -2.98
CA MET A 182 -11.62 10.11 -3.75
C MET A 182 -12.17 9.85 -5.15
N GLN A 183 -13.49 9.61 -5.27
CA GLN A 183 -14.13 9.41 -6.56
C GLN A 183 -14.07 10.66 -7.43
N GLN A 184 -14.32 11.85 -6.89
CA GLN A 184 -14.16 13.11 -7.61
C GLN A 184 -12.75 13.27 -8.22
N PHE A 185 -11.71 12.96 -7.46
CA PHE A 185 -10.35 12.93 -7.98
C PHE A 185 -10.19 11.92 -9.11
N ALA A 186 -10.72 10.70 -8.95
CA ALA A 186 -10.63 9.65 -9.95
C ALA A 186 -11.42 9.98 -11.23
N TYR A 187 -12.61 10.62 -11.10
CA TYR A 187 -13.45 11.02 -12.24
C TYR A 187 -12.87 12.23 -13.00
N ARG A 188 -12.40 13.27 -12.32
CA ARG A 188 -11.71 14.38 -12.97
C ARG A 188 -10.56 13.91 -13.86
N ARG A 189 -9.91 12.83 -13.43
CA ARG A 189 -8.86 12.18 -14.22
C ARG A 189 -9.40 11.42 -15.44
N ARG A 190 -10.62 10.87 -15.36
CA ARG A 190 -11.26 10.19 -16.50
C ARG A 190 -11.68 11.14 -17.60
N GLU A 191 -12.14 12.34 -17.28
CA GLU A 191 -12.51 13.37 -18.25
C GLU A 191 -11.30 13.95 -19.00
N HIS A 192 -10.12 13.95 -18.36
CA HIS A 192 -8.84 14.38 -18.99
C HIS A 192 -8.03 13.22 -19.58
N SER A 193 -8.58 12.00 -19.60
CA SER A 193 -7.80 10.79 -19.78
C SER A 193 -7.92 10.08 -21.11
N ASP A 194 -7.41 10.66 -22.15
CA ASP A 194 -6.82 9.89 -23.26
C ASP A 194 -5.73 8.92 -22.75
N VAL A 195 -5.16 9.18 -21.59
CA VAL A 195 -4.15 8.37 -20.93
C VAL A 195 -4.70 7.07 -20.35
N ILE A 196 -5.89 7.08 -19.72
CA ILE A 196 -6.47 5.82 -19.18
C ILE A 196 -7.01 4.94 -20.31
N LYS A 197 -7.58 5.55 -21.35
CA LYS A 197 -7.92 4.80 -22.58
C LYS A 197 -6.67 4.15 -23.16
N LYS A 198 -5.56 4.89 -23.22
CA LYS A 198 -4.28 4.43 -23.72
C LYS A 198 -3.64 3.35 -22.83
N THR A 199 -3.73 3.43 -21.51
CA THR A 199 -3.22 2.38 -20.61
C THR A 199 -3.99 1.07 -20.75
N ARG A 200 -5.30 1.12 -20.99
CA ARG A 200 -6.12 -0.06 -21.25
C ARG A 200 -5.92 -0.60 -22.67
N SER A 201 -5.94 0.26 -23.69
CA SER A 201 -5.73 -0.14 -25.09
C SER A 201 -4.33 -0.71 -25.32
N ASP A 202 -3.32 -0.13 -24.71
CA ASP A 202 -1.91 -0.51 -24.88
C ASP A 202 -1.46 -1.63 -23.95
N ARG A 203 -2.35 -2.18 -23.13
CA ARG A 203 -2.08 -3.28 -22.18
C ARG A 203 -0.78 -3.06 -21.37
N TRP A 204 -0.70 -1.93 -20.64
CA TRP A 204 0.50 -1.59 -19.86
C TRP A 204 0.75 -2.55 -18.71
N TYR A 205 -0.31 -3.16 -18.18
CA TYR A 205 -0.24 -4.08 -17.05
C TYR A 205 -0.40 -5.53 -17.48
N SER A 206 0.32 -6.43 -16.86
CA SER A 206 0.07 -7.87 -16.95
C SER A 206 -0.90 -8.33 -15.86
N GLU A 207 -0.97 -7.58 -14.77
CA GLU A 207 -1.87 -7.81 -13.66
C GLU A 207 -2.11 -6.47 -12.96
N ASP A 208 -3.34 -6.25 -12.48
CA ASP A 208 -3.70 -5.10 -11.66
C ASP A 208 -4.69 -5.47 -10.57
N MET A 209 -4.71 -4.65 -9.53
CA MET A 209 -5.64 -4.77 -8.42
C MET A 209 -6.01 -3.38 -7.91
N PHE A 210 -7.27 -3.22 -7.58
CA PHE A 210 -7.81 -2.04 -6.91
C PHE A 210 -8.69 -2.47 -5.75
N VAL A 211 -8.38 -2.01 -4.54
CA VAL A 211 -9.15 -2.34 -3.33
C VAL A 211 -9.33 -1.11 -2.47
N ARG A 212 -10.55 -0.91 -1.97
CA ARG A 212 -10.89 0.08 -0.96
C ARG A 212 -11.07 -0.58 0.40
N PHE A 213 -10.60 0.12 1.42
CA PHE A 213 -10.64 -0.35 2.80
C PHE A 213 -11.26 0.70 3.70
N SER A 214 -12.05 0.25 4.67
CA SER A 214 -12.29 1.02 5.89
C SER A 214 -11.06 0.94 6.79
N ILE A 215 -10.72 2.04 7.44
CA ILE A 215 -9.64 2.10 8.41
C ILE A 215 -10.25 1.84 9.78
N LEU A 216 -9.90 0.71 10.39
CA LEU A 216 -10.42 0.32 11.70
C LEU A 216 -9.64 1.01 12.82
N SER A 217 -8.33 1.10 12.67
CA SER A 217 -7.45 1.84 13.59
C SER A 217 -6.13 2.19 12.93
N SER A 218 -5.48 3.23 13.45
CA SER A 218 -4.09 3.59 13.18
C SER A 218 -3.30 3.65 14.47
N GLU A 219 -2.03 3.27 14.43
CA GLU A 219 -1.16 3.24 15.59
C GLU A 219 0.27 3.60 15.22
N GLY A 220 0.91 4.43 16.06
CA GLY A 220 2.28 4.87 15.85
C GLY A 220 2.40 6.12 14.99
N THR A 221 3.59 6.34 14.43
CA THR A 221 3.88 7.55 13.65
C THR A 221 4.61 7.22 12.35
N LEU A 222 4.52 8.12 11.39
CA LEU A 222 5.32 8.13 10.17
C LEU A 222 5.92 9.53 10.00
N ARG A 223 7.26 9.62 10.06
CA ARG A 223 7.99 10.90 10.06
C ARG A 223 7.61 11.79 11.25
N GLY A 224 7.42 11.17 12.43
CA GLY A 224 7.09 11.84 13.68
C GLY A 224 5.65 12.29 13.85
N ILE A 225 4.76 11.92 12.91
CA ILE A 225 3.34 12.30 12.96
C ILE A 225 2.45 11.09 12.70
N ASP A 226 1.23 11.09 13.27
CA ASP A 226 0.15 10.23 12.78
C ASP A 226 -0.57 10.95 11.63
N PRO A 227 -0.46 10.44 10.39
CA PRO A 227 -1.05 11.12 9.23
C PRO A 227 -2.58 11.17 9.27
N ILE A 228 -3.22 10.25 10.00
CA ILE A 228 -4.69 10.11 10.04
C ILE A 228 -5.30 10.87 11.21
N ALA A 229 -4.61 10.99 12.35
CA ALA A 229 -5.14 11.67 13.53
C ALA A 229 -5.17 13.22 13.41
N ARG A 230 -4.47 13.79 12.44
CA ARG A 230 -4.26 15.25 12.30
C ARG A 230 -5.39 16.04 11.63
N ARG A 231 -6.59 15.44 11.45
CA ARG A 231 -7.76 16.17 10.90
C ARG A 231 -9.06 15.73 11.57
#